data_5f1b8f8e748d8f62ed24afc2dc95db26
#
_entry.id   5f1b8f8e748d8f62ed24afc2dc95db26
#
_cell.length_a   1.000
_cell.length_b   1.000
_cell.length_c   1.000
_cell.angle_alpha   90.00
_cell.angle_beta   90.00
_cell.angle_gamma   90.00
#
_symmetry.space_group_name_H-M   'P 1'
#
loop_
_entity.id
_entity.type
_entity.pdbx_description
1 polymer ?
#
loop_
_entity_poly.entity_id
_entity_poly.type
_entity_poly.pdbx_seq_one_letter_code
_entity_poly.pdbx_strand_id
1 'polypeptide(L)'
;MLTLDQARSKMLEQIPFPTQTEYLNLQEAANRICAENVISPINVPSFDNSAMDGYAVRLSDLQQSLTLSVAGKSFAGNPFQGEWVSKSAVRIMTGAMIPEGADAVIMQEQVTLNEDGTVTFSELPKPNQNIRRIGEDVKKGDVVLEQGAQLTPVSLPLLASLGIAEVKCYRQLKVGVLSTGDELVEVGKPLQSGQIYDTNRFTVKLLLEKLNCEIIDLGLLPDNEAEFEKAFIAAQSQADLVITSGGVSVGEADFTKVVLEKVGQINFWKIAIKPGKPFAFGKLENAWFCGLPGNPVSALVTFYQLVQPLIAKLQGQKQWKKPPHFSAIATMNLKKAPGRLDFQRGFYHINEQGQIEVQSVGFQGSHLFSAFVKSNCFIVLEQERGNVTAGETVTIEPFNHLLG
;
A
#
# COMPACT_ATOMS: atom_id res chain seq x y z
N MET A 1 -6.17 -10.39 29.41
CA MET A 1 -5.52 -10.29 28.10
C MET A 1 -6.37 -9.37 27.23
N LEU A 2 -5.76 -8.50 26.46
CA LEU A 2 -6.47 -7.70 25.45
C LEU A 2 -6.71 -8.58 24.21
N THR A 3 -7.84 -8.37 23.53
CA THR A 3 -7.98 -8.89 22.17
C THR A 3 -7.03 -8.15 21.21
N LEU A 4 -6.78 -8.69 20.02
CA LEU A 4 -5.96 -8.02 19.01
C LEU A 4 -6.51 -6.65 18.64
N ASP A 5 -7.82 -6.56 18.40
CA ASP A 5 -8.46 -5.29 18.02
C ASP A 5 -8.44 -4.27 19.17
N GLN A 6 -8.63 -4.69 20.41
CA GLN A 6 -8.49 -3.80 21.58
C GLN A 6 -7.06 -3.25 21.71
N ALA A 7 -6.05 -4.11 21.52
CA ALA A 7 -4.65 -3.68 21.57
C ALA A 7 -4.35 -2.68 20.44
N ARG A 8 -4.80 -2.98 19.22
CA ARG A 8 -4.62 -2.11 18.05
C ARG A 8 -5.29 -0.74 18.25
N SER A 9 -6.55 -0.72 18.67
CA SER A 9 -7.28 0.54 18.91
C SER A 9 -6.61 1.39 19.98
N LYS A 10 -6.29 0.79 21.14
CA LYS A 10 -5.61 1.50 22.24
C LYS A 10 -4.24 2.07 21.82
N MET A 11 -3.52 1.36 20.98
CA MET A 11 -2.23 1.81 20.45
C MET A 11 -2.42 2.99 19.49
N LEU A 12 -3.29 2.82 18.47
CA LEU A 12 -3.48 3.83 17.42
C LEU A 12 -4.14 5.12 17.92
N GLU A 13 -5.01 5.06 18.93
CA GLU A 13 -5.62 6.24 19.55
C GLU A 13 -4.60 7.19 20.21
N GLN A 14 -3.46 6.67 20.65
CA GLN A 14 -2.42 7.46 21.28
C GLN A 14 -1.52 8.19 20.26
N ILE A 15 -1.51 7.77 18.99
CA ILE A 15 -0.60 8.29 17.96
C ILE A 15 -1.18 9.55 17.33
N PRO A 16 -0.52 10.70 17.47
CA PRO A 16 -0.89 11.92 16.76
C PRO A 16 -0.55 11.80 15.27
N PHE A 17 -1.18 12.61 14.44
CA PHE A 17 -0.76 12.77 13.05
C PHE A 17 0.63 13.44 12.99
N PRO A 18 1.49 13.00 12.05
CA PRO A 18 2.79 13.64 11.85
C PRO A 18 2.60 15.08 11.34
N THR A 19 3.53 15.95 11.73
CA THR A 19 3.51 17.39 11.37
C THR A 19 4.65 17.77 10.42
N GLN A 20 5.72 16.97 10.38
CA GLN A 20 6.89 17.26 9.55
C GLN A 20 6.63 16.81 8.11
N THR A 21 6.86 17.74 7.18
CA THR A 21 6.60 17.54 5.75
C THR A 21 7.77 18.02 4.92
N GLU A 22 7.87 17.53 3.69
CA GLU A 22 8.86 17.91 2.68
C GLU A 22 8.24 17.87 1.28
N TYR A 23 8.80 18.62 0.34
CA TYR A 23 8.43 18.53 -1.07
C TYR A 23 9.39 17.58 -1.77
N LEU A 24 8.84 16.68 -2.57
CA LEU A 24 9.58 15.68 -3.33
C LEU A 24 9.14 15.73 -4.79
N ASN A 25 10.08 15.50 -5.71
CA ASN A 25 9.71 15.22 -7.09
C ASN A 25 8.94 13.89 -7.17
N LEU A 26 8.17 13.69 -8.24
CA LEU A 26 7.30 12.52 -8.34
C LEU A 26 8.04 11.17 -8.26
N GLN A 27 9.27 11.10 -8.74
CA GLN A 27 10.06 9.85 -8.70
C GLN A 27 10.49 9.49 -7.27
N GLU A 28 10.92 10.48 -6.49
CA GLU A 28 11.31 10.32 -5.08
C GLU A 28 10.11 10.13 -4.17
N ALA A 29 8.93 10.56 -4.61
CA ALA A 29 7.68 10.45 -3.85
C ALA A 29 7.07 9.05 -3.84
N ALA A 30 7.60 8.08 -4.60
CA ALA A 30 7.09 6.72 -4.63
C ALA A 30 7.06 6.08 -3.23
N ASN A 31 5.92 5.47 -2.89
CA ASN A 31 5.63 4.88 -1.58
C ASN A 31 5.59 5.85 -0.39
N ARG A 32 5.68 7.16 -0.62
CA ARG A 32 5.53 8.18 0.41
C ARG A 32 4.03 8.47 0.66
N ILE A 33 3.74 9.17 1.74
CA ILE A 33 2.36 9.54 2.12
C ILE A 33 2.15 11.01 1.84
N CYS A 34 1.11 11.33 1.09
CA CYS A 34 0.74 12.68 0.71
C CYS A 34 0.32 13.49 1.96
N ALA A 35 0.90 14.67 2.16
CA ALA A 35 0.70 15.50 3.35
C ALA A 35 -0.43 16.54 3.20
N GLU A 36 -0.99 16.69 2.00
CA GLU A 36 -2.11 17.60 1.73
C GLU A 36 -2.96 17.04 0.57
N ASN A 37 -4.16 17.61 0.37
CA ASN A 37 -4.96 17.27 -0.80
C ASN A 37 -4.28 17.82 -2.06
N VAL A 38 -4.11 16.99 -3.07
CA VAL A 38 -3.62 17.42 -4.38
C VAL A 38 -4.80 17.81 -5.25
N ILE A 39 -4.79 19.05 -5.69
CA ILE A 39 -5.87 19.65 -6.49
C ILE A 39 -5.41 19.75 -7.93
N SER A 40 -6.24 19.34 -8.87
CA SER A 40 -5.92 19.44 -10.29
C SER A 40 -5.78 20.90 -10.75
N PRO A 41 -4.63 21.31 -11.31
CA PRO A 41 -4.44 22.65 -11.85
C PRO A 41 -5.07 22.84 -13.24
N ILE A 42 -5.44 21.75 -13.92
CA ILE A 42 -5.95 21.74 -15.29
C ILE A 42 -7.15 20.79 -15.43
N ASN A 43 -7.85 20.90 -16.57
CA ASN A 43 -8.80 19.88 -17.01
C ASN A 43 -8.06 18.74 -17.73
N VAL A 44 -8.58 17.51 -17.63
CA VAL A 44 -8.14 16.37 -18.45
C VAL A 44 -9.37 15.74 -19.12
N PRO A 45 -9.41 15.68 -20.44
CA PRO A 45 -8.49 16.35 -21.37
C PRO A 45 -8.57 17.88 -21.26
N SER A 46 -7.51 18.57 -21.66
CA SER A 46 -7.41 20.03 -21.56
C SER A 46 -8.17 20.81 -22.66
N PHE A 47 -8.68 20.09 -23.64
CA PHE A 47 -9.53 20.57 -24.74
C PHE A 47 -10.41 19.46 -25.27
N ASP A 48 -11.50 19.84 -25.97
CA ASP A 48 -12.33 18.85 -26.68
C ASP A 48 -11.50 18.15 -27.76
N ASN A 49 -11.49 16.81 -27.75
CA ASN A 49 -10.69 16.05 -28.70
C ASN A 49 -11.46 14.87 -29.29
N SER A 50 -10.96 14.36 -30.41
CA SER A 50 -11.57 13.23 -31.07
C SER A 50 -11.31 11.91 -30.32
N ALA A 51 -12.37 11.14 -30.14
CA ALA A 51 -12.27 9.79 -29.62
C ALA A 51 -11.82 8.76 -30.69
N MET A 52 -11.94 9.10 -31.97
CA MET A 52 -11.73 8.19 -33.10
C MET A 52 -10.97 8.86 -34.24
N ASP A 53 -10.36 8.06 -35.08
CA ASP A 53 -9.85 8.50 -36.37
C ASP A 53 -11.04 8.64 -37.34
N GLY A 54 -11.15 9.78 -37.97
CA GLY A 54 -12.29 10.05 -38.83
C GLY A 54 -12.34 11.44 -39.40
N TYR A 55 -13.52 12.00 -39.43
CA TYR A 55 -13.80 13.32 -39.98
C TYR A 55 -14.66 14.12 -39.02
N ALA A 56 -14.18 15.29 -38.61
CA ALA A 56 -14.98 16.27 -37.91
C ALA A 56 -15.93 16.94 -38.87
N VAL A 57 -17.21 17.05 -38.50
CA VAL A 57 -18.30 17.49 -39.37
C VAL A 57 -19.21 18.48 -38.65
N ARG A 58 -19.87 19.35 -39.44
CA ARG A 58 -21.03 20.11 -38.98
C ARG A 58 -22.31 19.41 -39.42
N LEU A 59 -23.24 19.23 -38.51
CA LEU A 59 -24.53 18.60 -38.81
C LEU A 59 -25.31 19.39 -39.86
N SER A 60 -25.21 20.71 -39.83
CA SER A 60 -25.86 21.59 -40.80
C SER A 60 -25.38 21.34 -42.25
N ASP A 61 -24.12 21.01 -42.44
CA ASP A 61 -23.57 20.69 -43.76
C ASP A 61 -24.00 19.31 -44.23
N LEU A 62 -24.01 18.31 -43.31
CA LEU A 62 -24.44 16.95 -43.62
C LEU A 62 -25.95 16.85 -43.93
N GLN A 63 -26.79 17.70 -43.33
CA GLN A 63 -28.22 17.77 -43.64
C GLN A 63 -28.47 18.25 -45.08
N GLN A 64 -27.53 18.99 -45.67
CA GLN A 64 -27.63 19.45 -47.06
C GLN A 64 -27.03 18.44 -48.04
N SER A 65 -25.93 17.76 -47.68
CA SER A 65 -25.24 16.75 -48.48
C SER A 65 -24.45 15.79 -47.61
N LEU A 66 -24.61 14.49 -47.87
CA LEU A 66 -23.77 13.44 -47.26
C LEU A 66 -22.38 13.35 -47.91
N THR A 67 -22.10 14.09 -48.98
CA THR A 67 -20.79 14.15 -49.64
C THR A 67 -20.21 15.55 -49.41
N LEU A 68 -19.04 15.60 -48.78
CA LEU A 68 -18.34 16.85 -48.41
C LEU A 68 -16.91 16.84 -48.98
N SER A 69 -16.38 18.02 -49.26
CA SER A 69 -14.95 18.20 -49.54
C SER A 69 -14.15 18.11 -48.23
N VAL A 70 -12.83 17.91 -48.34
CA VAL A 70 -11.93 17.88 -47.16
C VAL A 70 -11.18 19.22 -47.08
N ALA A 71 -11.50 20.03 -46.05
CA ALA A 71 -10.89 21.34 -45.84
C ALA A 71 -9.45 21.29 -45.32
N GLY A 72 -9.10 20.19 -44.64
CA GLY A 72 -7.77 20.01 -44.10
C GLY A 72 -7.70 18.87 -43.07
N LYS A 73 -6.67 18.91 -42.22
CA LYS A 73 -6.38 17.84 -41.27
C LYS A 73 -6.13 18.44 -39.89
N SER A 74 -6.55 17.69 -38.84
CA SER A 74 -6.25 17.94 -37.44
C SER A 74 -5.56 16.73 -36.84
N PHE A 75 -4.35 16.89 -36.34
CA PHE A 75 -3.57 15.83 -35.67
C PHE A 75 -3.30 16.16 -34.21
N ALA A 76 -2.99 15.17 -33.40
CA ALA A 76 -2.52 15.40 -32.05
C ALA A 76 -1.24 16.27 -32.08
N GLY A 77 -1.22 17.35 -31.30
CA GLY A 77 -0.15 18.34 -31.30
C GLY A 77 -0.09 19.30 -32.51
N ASN A 78 -0.92 19.08 -33.54
CA ASN A 78 -1.02 19.96 -34.72
C ASN A 78 -2.49 20.16 -35.10
N PRO A 79 -3.21 21.05 -34.39
CA PRO A 79 -4.64 21.31 -34.63
C PRO A 79 -4.87 21.94 -36.00
N PHE A 80 -6.08 21.77 -36.53
CA PHE A 80 -6.51 22.42 -37.76
C PHE A 80 -6.46 23.95 -37.62
N GLN A 81 -5.79 24.63 -38.54
CA GLN A 81 -5.60 26.09 -38.55
C GLN A 81 -6.15 26.76 -39.82
N GLY A 82 -6.76 26.00 -40.70
CA GLY A 82 -7.32 26.53 -41.95
C GLY A 82 -8.69 27.17 -41.77
N GLU A 83 -9.13 27.89 -42.82
CA GLU A 83 -10.51 28.32 -42.92
C GLU A 83 -11.41 27.08 -43.18
N TRP A 84 -12.39 26.86 -42.30
CA TRP A 84 -13.34 25.79 -42.47
C TRP A 84 -14.55 26.25 -43.28
N VAL A 85 -14.46 26.11 -44.60
CA VAL A 85 -15.53 26.50 -45.55
C VAL A 85 -16.76 25.62 -45.37
N SER A 86 -17.94 26.15 -45.77
CA SER A 86 -19.19 25.38 -45.73
C SER A 86 -19.13 24.17 -46.68
N LYS A 87 -19.89 23.09 -46.36
CA LYS A 87 -19.92 21.82 -47.08
C LYS A 87 -18.56 21.11 -47.14
N SER A 88 -17.77 21.25 -46.09
CA SER A 88 -16.52 20.51 -45.98
C SER A 88 -16.38 19.85 -44.60
N ALA A 89 -15.55 18.80 -44.53
CA ALA A 89 -15.17 18.07 -43.34
C ALA A 89 -13.68 18.28 -43.06
N VAL A 90 -13.25 18.11 -41.81
CA VAL A 90 -11.83 18.11 -41.44
C VAL A 90 -11.41 16.71 -41.09
N ARG A 91 -10.41 16.19 -41.78
CA ARG A 91 -9.81 14.88 -41.42
C ARG A 91 -9.18 15.01 -40.02
N ILE A 92 -9.59 14.12 -39.08
CA ILE A 92 -9.16 14.22 -37.69
C ILE A 92 -8.67 12.84 -37.20
N MET A 93 -7.66 12.85 -36.34
CA MET A 93 -7.13 11.67 -35.68
C MET A 93 -7.49 11.66 -34.19
N THR A 94 -7.50 10.47 -33.60
CA THR A 94 -7.75 10.28 -32.16
C THR A 94 -6.83 11.17 -31.34
N GLY A 95 -7.40 11.86 -30.36
CA GLY A 95 -6.68 12.78 -29.48
C GLY A 95 -6.41 14.17 -30.08
N ALA A 96 -6.70 14.39 -31.37
CA ALA A 96 -6.57 15.70 -31.98
C ALA A 96 -7.68 16.65 -31.51
N MET A 97 -7.33 17.95 -31.39
CA MET A 97 -8.28 18.99 -31.00
C MET A 97 -9.42 19.09 -32.02
N ILE A 98 -10.64 19.11 -31.50
CA ILE A 98 -11.85 19.31 -32.31
C ILE A 98 -11.81 20.72 -32.92
N PRO A 99 -11.95 20.86 -34.25
CA PRO A 99 -12.05 22.18 -34.88
C PRO A 99 -13.28 22.95 -34.40
N GLU A 100 -13.13 24.24 -34.25
CA GLU A 100 -14.24 25.14 -33.84
C GLU A 100 -15.43 24.99 -34.76
N GLY A 101 -16.62 24.82 -34.21
CA GLY A 101 -17.86 24.62 -34.95
C GLY A 101 -18.14 23.18 -35.38
N ALA A 102 -17.31 22.20 -35.04
CA ALA A 102 -17.63 20.79 -35.27
C ALA A 102 -18.70 20.30 -34.30
N ASP A 103 -19.68 19.58 -34.81
CA ASP A 103 -20.78 19.01 -34.05
C ASP A 103 -20.54 17.54 -33.68
N ALA A 104 -19.76 16.82 -34.48
CA ALA A 104 -19.47 15.38 -34.30
C ALA A 104 -18.22 14.96 -35.07
N VAL A 105 -17.72 13.78 -34.74
CA VAL A 105 -16.71 13.05 -35.51
C VAL A 105 -17.32 11.74 -36.01
N ILE A 106 -17.22 11.49 -37.31
CA ILE A 106 -17.62 10.22 -37.95
C ILE A 106 -16.36 9.42 -38.19
N MET A 107 -16.38 8.13 -37.73
CA MET A 107 -15.25 7.22 -37.90
C MET A 107 -14.92 7.00 -39.38
N GLN A 108 -13.65 6.88 -39.72
CA GLN A 108 -13.19 6.65 -41.10
C GLN A 108 -13.78 5.36 -41.72
N GLU A 109 -14.13 4.37 -40.93
CA GLU A 109 -14.74 3.10 -41.35
C GLU A 109 -16.18 3.28 -41.84
N GLN A 110 -16.81 4.41 -41.52
CA GLN A 110 -18.16 4.80 -41.94
C GLN A 110 -18.16 5.79 -43.11
N VAL A 111 -17.00 5.98 -43.76
CA VAL A 111 -16.80 7.00 -44.79
C VAL A 111 -16.24 6.37 -46.04
N THR A 112 -16.78 6.73 -47.19
CA THR A 112 -16.24 6.40 -48.52
C THR A 112 -15.43 7.55 -49.03
N LEU A 113 -14.15 7.33 -49.35
CA LEU A 113 -13.29 8.31 -50.01
C LEU A 113 -13.49 8.20 -51.52
N ASN A 114 -13.92 9.28 -52.17
CA ASN A 114 -14.17 9.33 -53.59
C ASN A 114 -12.87 9.66 -54.36
N GLU A 115 -12.86 9.34 -55.67
CA GLU A 115 -11.71 9.58 -56.56
C GLU A 115 -11.37 11.07 -56.71
N ASP A 116 -12.37 11.95 -56.58
CA ASP A 116 -12.20 13.42 -56.61
C ASP A 116 -11.70 14.03 -55.27
N GLY A 117 -11.42 13.19 -54.27
CA GLY A 117 -10.95 13.60 -52.95
C GLY A 117 -12.05 14.09 -52.01
N THR A 118 -13.32 13.99 -52.40
CA THR A 118 -14.45 14.20 -51.47
C THR A 118 -14.71 12.96 -50.63
N VAL A 119 -15.46 13.14 -49.52
CA VAL A 119 -15.83 12.05 -48.59
C VAL A 119 -17.34 11.94 -48.53
N THR A 120 -17.86 10.69 -48.64
CA THR A 120 -19.28 10.38 -48.53
C THR A 120 -19.53 9.65 -47.22
N PHE A 121 -20.45 10.19 -46.44
CA PHE A 121 -20.84 9.63 -45.15
C PHE A 121 -22.06 8.69 -45.29
N SER A 122 -22.09 7.58 -44.60
CA SER A 122 -23.17 6.58 -44.66
C SER A 122 -24.46 7.06 -43.97
N GLU A 123 -24.34 7.87 -42.95
CA GLU A 123 -25.47 8.31 -42.13
C GLU A 123 -25.15 9.63 -41.38
N LEU A 124 -26.19 10.29 -40.86
CA LEU A 124 -26.02 11.46 -40.00
C LEU A 124 -25.58 11.02 -38.59
N PRO A 125 -24.52 11.63 -38.02
CA PRO A 125 -24.12 11.34 -36.67
C PRO A 125 -25.03 11.98 -35.64
N LYS A 126 -24.99 11.47 -34.41
CA LYS A 126 -25.62 12.16 -33.28
C LYS A 126 -24.76 13.37 -32.85
N PRO A 127 -25.38 14.45 -32.34
CA PRO A 127 -24.62 15.56 -31.75
C PRO A 127 -23.62 15.05 -30.71
N ASN A 128 -22.39 15.59 -30.77
CA ASN A 128 -21.26 15.21 -29.90
C ASN A 128 -20.75 13.75 -30.05
N GLN A 129 -21.17 13.04 -31.08
CA GLN A 129 -20.68 11.69 -31.34
C GLN A 129 -19.16 11.68 -31.51
N ASN A 130 -18.47 10.78 -30.79
CA ASN A 130 -17.02 10.59 -30.80
C ASN A 130 -16.20 11.86 -30.42
N ILE A 131 -16.77 12.78 -29.64
CA ILE A 131 -16.06 13.90 -29.04
C ILE A 131 -15.90 13.67 -27.54
N ARG A 132 -14.65 13.62 -27.06
CA ARG A 132 -14.32 13.67 -25.63
C ARG A 132 -14.27 15.13 -25.21
N ARG A 133 -15.01 15.46 -24.16
CA ARG A 133 -15.14 16.85 -23.70
C ARG A 133 -14.02 17.24 -22.73
N ILE A 134 -13.66 18.50 -22.78
CA ILE A 134 -12.76 19.13 -21.82
C ILE A 134 -13.19 18.79 -20.39
N GLY A 135 -12.26 18.27 -19.57
CA GLY A 135 -12.52 17.91 -18.18
C GLY A 135 -13.42 16.71 -17.97
N GLU A 136 -13.58 15.84 -18.99
CA GLU A 136 -14.40 14.63 -18.90
C GLU A 136 -13.85 13.63 -17.84
N ASP A 137 -12.54 13.52 -17.72
CA ASP A 137 -11.86 12.65 -16.76
C ASP A 137 -11.59 13.39 -15.43
N VAL A 138 -10.91 14.54 -15.49
CA VAL A 138 -10.58 15.37 -14.33
C VAL A 138 -10.87 16.83 -14.63
N LYS A 139 -11.57 17.50 -13.73
CA LYS A 139 -11.81 18.94 -13.84
C LYS A 139 -10.76 19.72 -13.05
N LYS A 140 -10.39 20.88 -13.57
CA LYS A 140 -9.61 21.85 -12.80
C LYS A 140 -10.30 22.17 -11.47
N GLY A 141 -9.58 22.01 -10.37
CA GLY A 141 -10.11 22.22 -9.00
C GLY A 141 -10.57 20.94 -8.30
N ASP A 142 -10.64 19.81 -9.00
CA ASP A 142 -10.97 18.52 -8.37
C ASP A 142 -9.82 18.07 -7.46
N VAL A 143 -10.17 17.47 -6.32
CA VAL A 143 -9.21 16.76 -5.47
C VAL A 143 -8.91 15.41 -6.10
N VAL A 144 -7.72 15.25 -6.65
CA VAL A 144 -7.29 14.02 -7.35
C VAL A 144 -6.58 13.04 -6.42
N LEU A 145 -6.07 13.52 -5.30
CA LEU A 145 -5.48 12.68 -4.26
C LEU A 145 -5.71 13.34 -2.90
N GLU A 146 -6.21 12.58 -1.95
CA GLU A 146 -6.47 13.07 -0.60
C GLU A 146 -5.20 13.04 0.27
N GLN A 147 -5.12 13.96 1.24
CA GLN A 147 -4.14 13.91 2.31
C GLN A 147 -4.19 12.55 3.02
N GLY A 148 -3.04 11.94 3.27
CA GLY A 148 -2.89 10.64 3.92
C GLY A 148 -2.98 9.46 2.93
N ALA A 149 -3.12 9.73 1.64
CA ALA A 149 -3.02 8.70 0.61
C ALA A 149 -1.56 8.31 0.35
N GLN A 150 -1.32 7.02 0.11
CA GLN A 150 -0.01 6.53 -0.33
C GLN A 150 0.17 6.80 -1.81
N LEU A 151 1.34 7.33 -2.18
CA LEU A 151 1.75 7.57 -3.56
C LEU A 151 2.23 6.27 -4.20
N THR A 152 1.48 5.80 -5.17
CA THR A 152 1.68 4.49 -5.81
C THR A 152 2.04 4.64 -7.29
N PRO A 153 2.50 3.57 -7.96
CA PRO A 153 2.67 3.56 -9.42
C PRO A 153 1.40 3.87 -10.22
N VAL A 154 0.22 3.89 -9.58
CA VAL A 154 -1.05 4.27 -10.22
C VAL A 154 -1.36 5.75 -10.01
N SER A 155 -1.11 6.30 -8.81
CA SER A 155 -1.41 7.71 -8.50
C SER A 155 -0.37 8.69 -9.07
N LEU A 156 0.92 8.31 -9.09
CA LEU A 156 1.98 9.19 -9.61
C LEU A 156 1.82 9.54 -11.09
N PRO A 157 1.49 8.60 -12.01
CA PRO A 157 1.21 8.96 -13.40
C PRO A 157 0.03 9.91 -13.58
N LEU A 158 -1.01 9.81 -12.73
CA LEU A 158 -2.10 10.77 -12.71
C LEU A 158 -1.57 12.17 -12.40
N LEU A 159 -0.76 12.33 -11.35
CA LEU A 159 -0.17 13.64 -11.02
C LEU A 159 0.71 14.18 -12.15
N ALA A 160 1.49 13.31 -12.78
CA ALA A 160 2.33 13.67 -13.93
C ALA A 160 1.47 14.15 -15.12
N SER A 161 0.33 13.51 -15.40
CA SER A 161 -0.59 13.93 -16.47
C SER A 161 -1.22 15.29 -16.23
N LEU A 162 -1.26 15.73 -14.97
CA LEU A 162 -1.72 17.05 -14.56
C LEU A 162 -0.61 18.13 -14.61
N GLY A 163 0.62 17.76 -14.99
CA GLY A 163 1.77 18.66 -15.01
C GLY A 163 2.33 19.00 -13.63
N ILE A 164 1.97 18.23 -12.61
CA ILE A 164 2.48 18.39 -11.24
C ILE A 164 3.87 17.76 -11.18
N ALA A 165 4.90 18.55 -10.91
CA ALA A 165 6.29 18.09 -10.85
C ALA A 165 6.71 17.63 -9.45
N GLU A 166 6.16 18.26 -8.42
CA GLU A 166 6.48 18.03 -7.01
C GLU A 166 5.21 17.83 -6.20
N VAL A 167 5.31 17.05 -5.13
CA VAL A 167 4.22 16.77 -4.22
C VAL A 167 4.70 16.89 -2.77
N LYS A 168 3.85 17.43 -1.89
CA LYS A 168 4.12 17.53 -0.47
C LYS A 168 3.85 16.21 0.22
N CYS A 169 4.87 15.65 0.86
CA CYS A 169 4.82 14.38 1.58
C CYS A 169 5.09 14.59 3.06
N TYR A 170 4.57 13.69 3.89
CA TYR A 170 5.10 13.55 5.24
C TYR A 170 6.54 13.08 5.19
N ARG A 171 7.38 13.57 6.12
CA ARG A 171 8.77 13.12 6.25
C ARG A 171 8.84 11.60 6.47
N GLN A 172 9.87 10.98 5.92
CA GLN A 172 10.12 9.56 6.13
C GLN A 172 10.29 9.22 7.62
N LEU A 173 9.62 8.16 8.08
CA LEU A 173 9.66 7.73 9.48
C LEU A 173 11.02 7.11 9.78
N LYS A 174 11.67 7.58 10.85
CA LYS A 174 12.94 7.04 11.36
C LYS A 174 12.69 5.99 12.42
N VAL A 175 13.18 4.77 12.19
CA VAL A 175 12.94 3.64 13.10
C VAL A 175 14.26 3.08 13.60
N GLY A 176 14.50 3.18 14.91
CA GLY A 176 15.59 2.54 15.59
C GLY A 176 15.27 1.04 15.83
N VAL A 177 16.20 0.16 15.49
CA VAL A 177 16.03 -1.29 15.69
C VAL A 177 17.18 -1.84 16.49
N LEU A 178 16.89 -2.58 17.56
CA LEU A 178 17.87 -3.28 18.36
C LEU A 178 17.38 -4.67 18.79
N SER A 179 18.30 -5.56 19.05
CA SER A 179 18.04 -6.85 19.68
C SER A 179 18.81 -6.96 21.00
N THR A 180 18.28 -7.81 21.88
CA THR A 180 18.86 -8.07 23.21
C THR A 180 18.88 -9.55 23.48
N GLY A 181 19.94 -10.02 24.09
CA GLY A 181 20.13 -11.43 24.49
C GLY A 181 21.59 -11.84 24.37
N ASP A 182 22.16 -12.34 25.45
CA ASP A 182 23.55 -12.84 25.46
C ASP A 182 23.76 -14.08 24.59
N GLU A 183 22.66 -14.78 24.24
CA GLU A 183 22.67 -15.92 23.33
C GLU A 183 22.78 -15.49 21.85
N LEU A 184 22.54 -14.22 21.53
CA LEU A 184 22.42 -13.76 20.14
C LEU A 184 23.78 -13.44 19.53
N VAL A 185 23.94 -13.81 18.27
CA VAL A 185 25.14 -13.53 17.47
C VAL A 185 24.73 -12.94 16.11
N GLU A 186 25.49 -12.02 15.61
CA GLU A 186 25.30 -11.45 14.27
C GLU A 186 25.44 -12.51 13.17
N VAL A 187 24.59 -12.42 12.16
CA VAL A 187 24.65 -13.32 10.98
C VAL A 187 26.03 -13.24 10.33
N GLY A 188 26.61 -14.39 10.03
CA GLY A 188 27.94 -14.52 9.41
C GLY A 188 29.09 -14.72 10.40
N LYS A 189 28.89 -14.53 11.69
CA LYS A 189 29.89 -14.88 12.72
C LYS A 189 29.74 -16.34 13.14
N PRO A 190 30.83 -17.06 13.55
CA PRO A 190 30.72 -18.43 14.04
C PRO A 190 29.97 -18.50 15.37
N LEU A 191 29.11 -19.50 15.51
CA LEU A 191 28.37 -19.76 16.76
C LEU A 191 29.25 -20.50 17.77
N GLN A 192 29.14 -20.11 19.03
CA GLN A 192 29.63 -20.87 20.18
C GLN A 192 28.49 -21.74 20.75
N SER A 193 28.82 -22.62 21.68
CA SER A 193 27.79 -23.46 22.36
C SER A 193 26.77 -22.57 23.08
N GLY A 194 25.48 -22.83 22.84
CA GLY A 194 24.37 -22.05 23.42
C GLY A 194 23.98 -20.80 22.67
N GLN A 195 24.69 -20.43 21.63
CA GLN A 195 24.40 -19.22 20.82
C GLN A 195 23.51 -19.54 19.62
N ILE A 196 22.72 -18.51 19.20
CA ILE A 196 21.87 -18.53 18.03
C ILE A 196 22.05 -17.22 17.23
N TYR A 197 21.71 -17.23 15.93
CA TYR A 197 21.75 -16.01 15.13
C TYR A 197 20.58 -15.07 15.44
N ASP A 198 20.88 -13.76 15.44
CA ASP A 198 19.86 -12.69 15.54
C ASP A 198 19.07 -12.58 14.22
N THR A 199 18.05 -13.41 14.11
CA THR A 199 17.15 -13.41 12.94
C THR A 199 16.05 -12.37 13.05
N ASN A 200 15.69 -11.94 14.26
CA ASN A 200 14.58 -11.02 14.49
C ASN A 200 14.91 -9.60 14.00
N ARG A 201 16.07 -9.05 14.40
CA ARG A 201 16.53 -7.75 13.94
C ARG A 201 16.68 -7.73 12.41
N PHE A 202 17.25 -8.79 11.83
CA PHE A 202 17.34 -8.94 10.38
C PHE A 202 15.96 -8.89 9.72
N THR A 203 14.98 -9.66 10.21
CA THR A 203 13.61 -9.71 9.69
C THR A 203 12.93 -8.34 9.81
N VAL A 204 13.01 -7.69 10.99
CA VAL A 204 12.39 -6.38 11.24
C VAL A 204 12.95 -5.33 10.28
N LYS A 205 14.26 -5.31 10.03
CA LYS A 205 14.88 -4.39 9.05
C LYS A 205 14.32 -4.57 7.66
N LEU A 206 14.22 -5.81 7.14
CA LEU A 206 13.63 -6.09 5.84
C LEU A 206 12.16 -5.63 5.74
N LEU A 207 11.39 -5.81 6.81
CA LEU A 207 10.00 -5.36 6.84
C LEU A 207 9.89 -3.82 6.85
N LEU A 208 10.79 -3.14 7.57
CA LEU A 208 10.85 -1.67 7.61
C LEU A 208 11.27 -1.06 6.27
N GLU A 209 12.20 -1.71 5.55
CA GLU A 209 12.56 -1.32 4.17
C GLU A 209 11.34 -1.37 3.24
N LYS A 210 10.58 -2.47 3.28
CA LYS A 210 9.33 -2.59 2.52
C LYS A 210 8.25 -1.57 2.92
N LEU A 211 8.28 -1.08 4.16
CA LEU A 211 7.41 -0.03 4.66
C LEU A 211 7.97 1.39 4.41
N ASN A 212 9.05 1.50 3.65
CA ASN A 212 9.69 2.77 3.31
C ASN A 212 10.07 3.60 4.54
N CYS A 213 10.67 2.97 5.57
CA CYS A 213 11.20 3.62 6.75
C CYS A 213 12.70 3.89 6.60
N GLU A 214 13.19 4.98 7.20
CA GLU A 214 14.62 5.18 7.43
C GLU A 214 15.05 4.36 8.66
N ILE A 215 16.00 3.44 8.49
CA ILE A 215 16.38 2.48 9.53
C ILE A 215 17.65 2.93 10.24
N ILE A 216 17.59 3.03 11.55
CA ILE A 216 18.73 3.27 12.43
C ILE A 216 19.04 1.95 13.14
N ASP A 217 20.05 1.24 12.65
CA ASP A 217 20.48 -0.03 13.23
C ASP A 217 21.30 0.21 14.50
N LEU A 218 20.71 -0.07 15.66
CA LEU A 218 21.33 0.12 16.97
C LEU A 218 22.10 -1.13 17.45
N GLY A 219 22.08 -2.20 16.66
CA GLY A 219 22.86 -3.39 16.89
C GLY A 219 22.27 -4.37 17.90
N LEU A 220 23.15 -5.20 18.40
CA LEU A 220 22.89 -6.21 19.43
C LEU A 220 23.44 -5.70 20.77
N LEU A 221 22.58 -5.59 21.78
CA LEU A 221 22.97 -5.15 23.11
C LEU A 221 23.10 -6.36 24.05
N PRO A 222 24.12 -6.39 24.91
CA PRO A 222 24.22 -7.37 25.99
C PRO A 222 23.12 -7.14 27.04
N ASP A 223 22.77 -8.15 27.79
CA ASP A 223 21.80 -8.06 28.88
C ASP A 223 22.36 -7.27 30.08
N ASN A 224 22.58 -5.96 29.89
CA ASN A 224 23.15 -5.04 30.86
C ASN A 224 22.31 -3.75 30.97
N GLU A 225 21.79 -3.45 32.16
CA GLU A 225 20.90 -2.32 32.42
C GLU A 225 21.48 -0.97 31.97
N ALA A 226 22.75 -0.70 32.27
CA ALA A 226 23.39 0.59 31.93
C ALA A 226 23.60 0.77 30.42
N GLU A 227 23.98 -0.29 29.69
CA GLU A 227 24.11 -0.27 28.24
C GLU A 227 22.73 -0.08 27.57
N PHE A 228 21.69 -0.70 28.11
CA PHE A 228 20.30 -0.52 27.66
C PHE A 228 19.83 0.92 27.84
N GLU A 229 19.97 1.49 29.05
CA GLU A 229 19.54 2.85 29.34
C GLU A 229 20.23 3.84 28.40
N LYS A 230 21.54 3.72 28.22
CA LYS A 230 22.33 4.53 27.31
C LYS A 230 21.87 4.41 25.86
N ALA A 231 21.61 3.17 25.39
CA ALA A 231 21.15 2.93 24.03
C ALA A 231 19.75 3.52 23.78
N PHE A 232 18.83 3.39 24.73
CA PHE A 232 17.49 3.98 24.59
C PHE A 232 17.51 5.51 24.61
N ILE A 233 18.32 6.13 25.45
CA ILE A 233 18.52 7.59 25.46
C ILE A 233 19.09 8.07 24.13
N ALA A 234 20.07 7.36 23.57
CA ALA A 234 20.62 7.67 22.25
C ALA A 234 19.60 7.44 21.12
N ALA A 235 18.86 6.33 21.16
CA ALA A 235 17.87 5.97 20.14
C ALA A 235 16.74 6.99 20.03
N GLN A 236 16.16 7.42 21.18
CA GLN A 236 15.02 8.35 21.17
C GLN A 236 15.37 9.76 20.67
N SER A 237 16.65 10.12 20.61
CA SER A 237 17.10 11.40 20.06
C SER A 237 17.21 11.38 18.53
N GLN A 238 17.22 10.18 17.91
CA GLN A 238 17.47 9.99 16.47
C GLN A 238 16.28 9.37 15.74
N ALA A 239 15.41 8.63 16.45
CA ALA A 239 14.32 7.87 15.88
C ALA A 239 12.95 8.40 16.34
N ASP A 240 11.93 8.19 15.53
CA ASP A 240 10.52 8.44 15.83
C ASP A 240 9.87 7.24 16.53
N LEU A 241 10.38 6.05 16.20
CA LEU A 241 9.95 4.77 16.76
C LEU A 241 11.19 3.93 17.08
N VAL A 242 11.22 3.29 18.24
CA VAL A 242 12.24 2.30 18.61
C VAL A 242 11.59 0.93 18.73
N ILE A 243 12.15 -0.05 18.04
CA ILE A 243 11.67 -1.43 18.06
C ILE A 243 12.77 -2.32 18.66
N THR A 244 12.39 -3.08 19.70
CA THR A 244 13.27 -4.11 20.26
C THR A 244 12.76 -5.50 19.94
N SER A 245 13.67 -6.46 19.81
CA SER A 245 13.36 -7.88 19.80
C SER A 245 14.04 -8.56 20.98
N GLY A 246 13.25 -9.26 21.79
CA GLY A 246 13.67 -9.75 23.11
C GLY A 246 13.36 -8.74 24.22
N GLY A 247 13.61 -9.11 25.47
CA GLY A 247 13.45 -8.25 26.65
C GLY A 247 12.02 -7.83 27.00
N VAL A 248 11.00 -8.49 26.46
CA VAL A 248 9.57 -8.21 26.76
C VAL A 248 8.88 -9.41 27.41
N SER A 249 9.65 -10.37 27.87
CA SER A 249 9.16 -11.52 28.63
C SER A 249 8.71 -11.08 30.02
N VAL A 250 7.71 -11.74 30.58
CA VAL A 250 7.25 -11.51 31.97
C VAL A 250 8.10 -12.27 33.01
N GLY A 251 9.35 -12.61 32.68
CA GLY A 251 10.29 -13.31 33.56
C GLY A 251 10.91 -12.41 34.64
N GLU A 252 11.45 -13.04 35.72
CA GLU A 252 11.98 -12.34 36.89
C GLU A 252 13.30 -11.55 36.65
N ALA A 253 13.94 -11.70 35.47
CA ALA A 253 15.21 -11.06 35.14
C ALA A 253 15.09 -10.09 33.94
N ASP A 254 13.98 -9.34 33.82
CA ASP A 254 13.73 -8.47 32.67
C ASP A 254 14.24 -7.04 32.94
N PHE A 255 15.56 -6.83 32.79
CA PHE A 255 16.20 -5.49 32.88
C PHE A 255 15.55 -4.49 31.91
N THR A 256 15.08 -4.96 30.77
CA THR A 256 14.41 -4.12 29.78
C THR A 256 13.17 -3.44 30.37
N LYS A 257 12.39 -4.15 31.16
CA LYS A 257 11.21 -3.58 31.82
C LYS A 257 11.60 -2.48 32.79
N VAL A 258 12.62 -2.72 33.63
CA VAL A 258 13.10 -1.74 34.61
C VAL A 258 13.60 -0.47 33.93
N VAL A 259 14.39 -0.61 32.86
CA VAL A 259 14.90 0.54 32.11
C VAL A 259 13.77 1.28 31.42
N LEU A 260 12.86 0.58 30.76
CA LEU A 260 11.74 1.20 30.04
C LEU A 260 10.78 1.96 30.97
N GLU A 261 10.58 1.47 32.20
CA GLU A 261 9.80 2.19 33.22
C GLU A 261 10.49 3.47 33.71
N LYS A 262 11.84 3.53 33.65
CA LYS A 262 12.62 4.72 33.98
C LYS A 262 12.65 5.77 32.85
N VAL A 263 12.78 5.32 31.59
CA VAL A 263 13.01 6.21 30.44
C VAL A 263 11.73 6.58 29.69
N GLY A 264 10.58 6.01 30.06
CA GLY A 264 9.32 6.27 29.37
C GLY A 264 8.07 5.77 30.08
N GLN A 265 6.94 5.91 29.40
CA GLN A 265 5.64 5.40 29.83
C GLN A 265 5.29 4.19 28.99
N ILE A 266 5.76 3.00 29.41
CA ILE A 266 5.62 1.77 28.65
C ILE A 266 4.62 0.85 29.32
N ASN A 267 3.73 0.29 28.53
CA ASN A 267 2.74 -0.69 28.95
C ASN A 267 3.10 -2.07 28.40
N PHE A 268 3.20 -3.04 29.28
CA PHE A 268 3.41 -4.45 28.92
C PHE A 268 2.08 -5.14 28.79
N TRP A 269 1.73 -5.55 27.58
CA TRP A 269 0.43 -6.15 27.29
C TRP A 269 0.54 -7.66 27.12
N LYS A 270 -0.46 -8.35 27.61
CA LYS A 270 -0.73 -9.76 27.26
C LYS A 270 -1.87 -9.76 26.26
N ILE A 271 -1.56 -10.10 25.00
CA ILE A 271 -2.54 -10.09 23.91
C ILE A 271 -3.06 -11.51 23.70
N ALA A 272 -4.35 -11.65 23.43
CA ALA A 272 -5.00 -12.94 23.24
C ALA A 272 -4.79 -13.45 21.80
N ILE A 273 -3.51 -13.50 21.35
CA ILE A 273 -3.08 -14.09 20.07
C ILE A 273 -2.13 -15.25 20.28
N LYS A 274 -1.98 -16.08 19.26
CA LYS A 274 -1.02 -17.16 19.18
C LYS A 274 -0.51 -17.30 17.74
N PRO A 275 0.83 -17.22 17.54
CA PRO A 275 1.87 -16.83 18.52
C PRO A 275 1.87 -15.33 18.78
N GLY A 276 2.61 -14.85 19.81
CA GLY A 276 2.81 -13.42 20.03
C GLY A 276 2.08 -12.83 21.26
N LYS A 277 1.93 -13.61 22.34
CA LYS A 277 1.23 -13.17 23.56
C LYS A 277 1.81 -11.93 24.24
N PRO A 278 3.16 -11.81 24.49
CA PRO A 278 3.72 -10.61 25.09
C PRO A 278 3.96 -9.54 24.02
N PHE A 279 3.67 -8.29 24.36
CA PHE A 279 3.96 -7.12 23.55
C PHE A 279 4.11 -5.91 24.49
N ALA A 280 5.14 -5.10 24.27
CA ALA A 280 5.31 -3.85 24.96
C ALA A 280 5.08 -2.67 24.00
N PHE A 281 4.34 -1.67 24.46
CA PHE A 281 4.08 -0.46 23.71
C PHE A 281 4.01 0.75 24.63
N GLY A 282 4.53 1.87 24.18
CA GLY A 282 4.45 3.11 24.91
C GLY A 282 5.25 4.22 24.28
N LYS A 283 5.53 5.25 25.08
CA LYS A 283 6.26 6.43 24.66
C LYS A 283 7.49 6.62 25.52
N LEU A 284 8.63 6.75 24.87
CA LEU A 284 9.84 7.34 25.42
C LEU A 284 9.66 8.87 25.41
N GLU A 285 10.64 9.61 25.88
CA GLU A 285 10.54 11.09 25.90
C GLU A 285 10.25 11.68 24.51
N ASN A 286 11.00 11.25 23.50
CA ASN A 286 10.91 11.81 22.12
C ASN A 286 10.51 10.79 21.05
N ALA A 287 10.40 9.50 21.36
CA ALA A 287 10.08 8.45 20.41
C ALA A 287 8.98 7.53 20.92
N TRP A 288 8.29 6.84 20.01
CA TRP A 288 7.43 5.70 20.34
C TRP A 288 8.27 4.45 20.55
N PHE A 289 7.73 3.50 21.26
CA PHE A 289 8.42 2.24 21.57
C PHE A 289 7.52 1.04 21.30
N CYS A 290 8.11 -0.01 20.66
CA CYS A 290 7.53 -1.33 20.52
C CYS A 290 8.54 -2.40 20.94
N GLY A 291 8.13 -3.27 21.85
CA GLY A 291 8.88 -4.46 22.21
C GLY A 291 8.24 -5.72 21.65
N LEU A 292 8.99 -6.46 20.83
CA LEU A 292 8.56 -7.69 20.18
C LEU A 292 8.98 -8.93 20.99
N PRO A 293 8.22 -10.04 20.91
CA PRO A 293 8.63 -11.30 21.50
C PRO A 293 9.98 -11.80 20.97
N GLY A 294 10.77 -12.52 21.78
CA GLY A 294 12.04 -13.11 21.35
C GLY A 294 11.88 -14.24 20.32
N ASN A 295 10.80 -15.05 20.40
CA ASN A 295 10.58 -16.12 19.42
C ASN A 295 10.30 -15.54 18.01
N PRO A 296 11.00 -15.98 16.96
CA PRO A 296 10.97 -15.33 15.64
C PRO A 296 9.60 -15.31 14.96
N VAL A 297 8.84 -16.40 15.06
CA VAL A 297 7.47 -16.44 14.51
C VAL A 297 6.54 -15.50 15.28
N SER A 298 6.73 -15.39 16.61
CA SER A 298 5.95 -14.46 17.42
C SER A 298 6.28 -13.01 17.09
N ALA A 299 7.56 -12.70 16.93
CA ALA A 299 8.02 -11.36 16.53
C ALA A 299 7.42 -10.95 15.19
N LEU A 300 7.49 -11.82 14.18
CA LEU A 300 6.93 -11.56 12.85
C LEU A 300 5.41 -11.35 12.88
N VAL A 301 4.66 -12.25 13.53
CA VAL A 301 3.19 -12.11 13.63
C VAL A 301 2.80 -10.85 14.39
N THR A 302 3.49 -10.52 15.48
CA THR A 302 3.24 -9.31 16.26
C THR A 302 3.57 -8.04 15.44
N PHE A 303 4.70 -8.05 14.74
CA PHE A 303 5.04 -6.95 13.81
C PHE A 303 3.94 -6.76 12.75
N TYR A 304 3.56 -7.83 12.09
CA TYR A 304 2.58 -7.80 11.01
C TYR A 304 1.20 -7.32 11.47
N GLN A 305 0.75 -7.75 12.67
CA GLN A 305 -0.59 -7.45 13.16
C GLN A 305 -0.70 -6.14 13.96
N LEU A 306 0.39 -5.66 14.56
CA LEU A 306 0.39 -4.48 15.43
C LEU A 306 1.35 -3.38 14.97
N VAL A 307 2.59 -3.71 14.62
CA VAL A 307 3.59 -2.68 14.29
C VAL A 307 3.35 -2.11 12.90
N GLN A 308 2.95 -2.91 11.92
CA GLN A 308 2.61 -2.44 10.58
C GLN A 308 1.53 -1.33 10.60
N PRO A 309 0.34 -1.50 11.24
CA PRO A 309 -0.64 -0.42 11.33
C PRO A 309 -0.16 0.78 12.15
N LEU A 310 0.69 0.59 13.15
CA LEU A 310 1.33 1.67 13.89
C LEU A 310 2.22 2.51 12.97
N ILE A 311 3.08 1.89 12.19
CA ILE A 311 3.96 2.57 11.23
C ILE A 311 3.13 3.34 10.22
N ALA A 312 2.08 2.74 9.66
CA ALA A 312 1.17 3.42 8.74
C ALA A 312 0.59 4.71 9.34
N LYS A 313 0.17 4.66 10.60
CA LYS A 313 -0.35 5.83 11.34
C LYS A 313 0.75 6.88 11.58
N LEU A 314 1.93 6.47 12.00
CA LEU A 314 3.08 7.37 12.22
C LEU A 314 3.57 8.03 10.92
N GLN A 315 3.44 7.37 9.78
CA GLN A 315 3.72 7.94 8.46
C GLN A 315 2.63 8.88 7.95
N GLY A 316 1.48 8.96 8.62
CA GLY A 316 0.37 9.85 8.25
C GLY A 316 -0.68 9.22 7.34
N GLN A 317 -0.72 7.89 7.18
CA GLN A 317 -1.82 7.23 6.48
C GLN A 317 -3.12 7.42 7.28
N LYS A 318 -4.15 8.00 6.64
CA LYS A 318 -5.47 8.15 7.28
C LYS A 318 -6.20 6.82 7.42
N GLN A 319 -6.02 5.92 6.47
CA GLN A 319 -6.68 4.61 6.44
C GLN A 319 -5.64 3.52 6.16
N TRP A 320 -5.24 2.82 7.20
CA TRP A 320 -4.52 1.57 7.01
C TRP A 320 -5.50 0.47 6.58
N LYS A 321 -5.24 -0.14 5.43
CA LYS A 321 -6.07 -1.24 4.92
C LYS A 321 -5.64 -2.54 5.58
N LYS A 322 -6.53 -3.11 6.41
CA LYS A 322 -6.32 -4.47 6.92
C LYS A 322 -6.15 -5.44 5.74
N PRO A 323 -5.28 -6.46 5.88
CA PRO A 323 -5.26 -7.55 4.92
C PRO A 323 -6.66 -8.16 4.73
N PRO A 324 -7.05 -8.53 3.51
CA PRO A 324 -8.35 -9.13 3.26
C PRO A 324 -8.45 -10.50 3.90
N HIS A 325 -9.63 -10.84 4.40
CA HIS A 325 -9.96 -12.17 4.89
C HIS A 325 -10.84 -12.89 3.88
N PHE A 326 -10.53 -14.16 3.62
CA PHE A 326 -11.33 -15.02 2.75
C PHE A 326 -11.76 -16.28 3.50
N SER A 327 -12.90 -16.84 3.11
CA SER A 327 -13.34 -18.15 3.54
C SER A 327 -12.63 -19.22 2.71
N ALA A 328 -12.08 -20.24 3.36
CA ALA A 328 -11.40 -21.36 2.73
C ALA A 328 -11.83 -22.68 3.36
N ILE A 329 -11.77 -23.77 2.63
CA ILE A 329 -12.03 -25.11 3.14
C ILE A 329 -10.72 -25.71 3.66
N ALA A 330 -10.69 -26.12 4.92
CA ALA A 330 -9.54 -26.80 5.49
C ALA A 330 -9.44 -28.22 4.90
N THR A 331 -8.33 -28.53 4.22
CA THR A 331 -8.13 -29.87 3.60
C THR A 331 -7.62 -30.90 4.60
N MET A 332 -7.30 -30.49 5.83
CA MET A 332 -6.81 -31.35 6.90
C MET A 332 -7.30 -30.87 8.26
N ASN A 333 -7.20 -31.75 9.27
CA ASN A 333 -7.52 -31.38 10.65
C ASN A 333 -6.52 -30.36 11.19
N LEU A 334 -7.02 -29.31 11.86
CA LEU A 334 -6.20 -28.28 12.48
C LEU A 334 -6.37 -28.31 14.01
N LYS A 335 -5.26 -28.36 14.73
CA LYS A 335 -5.28 -28.33 16.20
C LYS A 335 -5.42 -26.89 16.69
N LYS A 336 -6.40 -26.64 17.55
CA LYS A 336 -6.68 -25.31 18.12
C LYS A 336 -7.22 -25.45 19.54
N ALA A 337 -6.60 -24.75 20.48
CA ALA A 337 -7.14 -24.59 21.84
C ALA A 337 -7.88 -23.24 21.95
N PRO A 338 -9.08 -23.18 22.54
CA PRO A 338 -9.80 -21.92 22.79
C PRO A 338 -9.00 -20.92 23.64
N GLY A 339 -9.43 -19.65 23.65
CA GLY A 339 -8.91 -18.57 24.49
C GLY A 339 -7.95 -17.59 23.81
N ARG A 340 -7.45 -17.88 22.60
CA ARG A 340 -6.61 -16.95 21.80
C ARG A 340 -6.93 -17.05 20.32
N LEU A 341 -6.88 -15.92 19.63
CA LEU A 341 -6.89 -15.85 18.16
C LEU A 341 -5.60 -16.51 17.63
N ASP A 342 -5.70 -17.55 16.82
CA ASP A 342 -4.54 -18.34 16.35
C ASP A 342 -4.23 -18.01 14.88
N PHE A 343 -2.98 -17.62 14.61
CA PHE A 343 -2.43 -17.37 13.28
C PHE A 343 -1.52 -18.55 12.90
N GLN A 344 -2.09 -19.57 12.26
CA GLN A 344 -1.32 -20.71 11.77
C GLN A 344 -0.78 -20.43 10.37
N ARG A 345 0.46 -20.84 10.10
CA ARG A 345 1.04 -20.76 8.75
C ARG A 345 0.34 -21.73 7.85
N GLY A 346 -0.20 -21.25 6.76
CA GLY A 346 -0.98 -22.01 5.81
C GLY A 346 -0.55 -21.80 4.36
N PHE A 347 -0.88 -22.76 3.53
CA PHE A 347 -0.80 -22.66 2.10
C PHE A 347 -2.20 -22.82 1.52
N TYR A 348 -2.70 -21.80 0.84
CA TYR A 348 -3.98 -21.85 0.16
C TYR A 348 -3.79 -21.89 -1.37
N HIS A 349 -4.73 -22.50 -2.05
CA HIS A 349 -4.84 -22.50 -3.50
C HIS A 349 -6.32 -22.49 -3.90
N ILE A 350 -6.58 -22.26 -5.16
CA ILE A 350 -7.93 -22.38 -5.74
C ILE A 350 -7.97 -23.71 -6.48
N ASN A 351 -8.94 -24.57 -6.13
CA ASN A 351 -9.13 -25.86 -6.77
C ASN A 351 -9.83 -25.72 -8.15
N GLU A 352 -9.98 -26.83 -8.87
CA GLU A 352 -10.59 -26.85 -10.23
C GLU A 352 -12.06 -26.38 -10.24
N GLN A 353 -12.75 -26.44 -9.09
CA GLN A 353 -14.13 -25.97 -8.92
C GLN A 353 -14.20 -24.48 -8.52
N GLY A 354 -13.06 -23.77 -8.46
CA GLY A 354 -13.00 -22.36 -8.08
C GLY A 354 -13.13 -22.12 -6.56
N GLN A 355 -13.03 -23.15 -5.72
CA GLN A 355 -13.09 -23.02 -4.27
C GLN A 355 -11.68 -22.79 -3.70
N ILE A 356 -11.59 -21.96 -2.67
CA ILE A 356 -10.34 -21.76 -1.93
C ILE A 356 -10.19 -22.90 -0.93
N GLU A 357 -9.10 -23.63 -1.05
CA GLU A 357 -8.67 -24.67 -0.12
C GLU A 357 -7.40 -24.26 0.61
N VAL A 358 -7.27 -24.65 1.87
CA VAL A 358 -6.11 -24.35 2.69
C VAL A 358 -5.66 -25.56 3.52
N GLN A 359 -4.35 -25.67 3.63
CA GLN A 359 -3.70 -26.63 4.52
C GLN A 359 -2.70 -25.94 5.45
N SER A 360 -2.52 -26.48 6.64
CA SER A 360 -1.47 -26.05 7.56
C SER A 360 -0.10 -26.49 7.05
N VAL A 361 0.91 -25.64 7.15
CA VAL A 361 2.27 -25.92 6.69
C VAL A 361 3.18 -26.21 7.88
N GLY A 362 3.71 -27.43 7.93
CA GLY A 362 4.66 -27.85 8.95
C GLY A 362 4.15 -27.75 10.39
N PHE A 363 5.07 -27.79 11.35
CA PHE A 363 4.75 -27.59 12.76
C PHE A 363 4.51 -26.11 13.07
N GLN A 364 3.49 -25.83 13.90
CA GLN A 364 3.05 -24.47 14.24
C GLN A 364 3.76 -23.86 15.46
N GLY A 365 4.96 -24.36 15.81
CA GLY A 365 5.77 -23.83 16.92
C GLY A 365 6.25 -22.40 16.66
N SER A 366 6.33 -21.57 17.71
CA SER A 366 6.73 -20.15 17.61
C SER A 366 8.20 -19.93 17.29
N HIS A 367 9.04 -20.99 17.36
CA HIS A 367 10.46 -20.99 17.02
C HIS A 367 10.73 -21.55 15.61
N LEU A 368 9.72 -22.09 14.91
CA LEU A 368 9.89 -22.78 13.63
C LEU A 368 9.61 -21.82 12.46
N PHE A 369 10.62 -21.06 12.09
CA PHE A 369 10.51 -20.04 11.03
C PHE A 369 10.40 -20.64 9.62
N SER A 370 10.96 -21.83 9.38
CA SER A 370 10.98 -22.48 8.05
C SER A 370 9.59 -22.71 7.45
N ALA A 371 8.54 -22.79 8.28
CA ALA A 371 7.17 -22.92 7.81
C ALA A 371 6.70 -21.70 6.99
N PHE A 372 7.24 -20.50 7.23
CA PHE A 372 6.88 -19.30 6.45
C PHE A 372 7.28 -19.41 4.99
N VAL A 373 8.45 -20.00 4.69
CA VAL A 373 8.95 -20.14 3.31
C VAL A 373 7.99 -20.95 2.42
N LYS A 374 7.20 -21.82 3.03
CA LYS A 374 6.24 -22.70 2.35
C LYS A 374 4.81 -22.21 2.47
N SER A 375 4.58 -21.05 3.09
CA SER A 375 3.25 -20.49 3.37
C SER A 375 2.98 -19.31 2.47
N ASN A 376 1.70 -19.07 2.19
CA ASN A 376 1.23 -17.87 1.47
C ASN A 376 0.09 -17.16 2.22
N CYS A 377 -0.31 -17.68 3.38
CA CYS A 377 -1.36 -17.09 4.21
C CYS A 377 -1.19 -17.43 5.69
N PHE A 378 -1.89 -16.69 6.53
CA PHE A 378 -2.29 -17.17 7.85
C PHE A 378 -3.66 -17.85 7.76
N ILE A 379 -3.81 -19.02 8.41
CA ILE A 379 -5.11 -19.57 8.78
C ILE A 379 -5.48 -18.90 10.10
N VAL A 380 -6.55 -18.10 10.09
CA VAL A 380 -6.98 -17.30 11.25
C VAL A 380 -8.11 -18.05 11.94
N LEU A 381 -7.82 -18.64 13.09
CA LEU A 381 -8.79 -19.40 13.87
C LEU A 381 -9.25 -18.56 15.06
N GLU A 382 -10.54 -18.33 15.14
CA GLU A 382 -11.21 -17.43 16.09
C GLU A 382 -10.86 -17.80 17.56
N GLN A 383 -10.95 -16.82 18.43
CA GLN A 383 -10.48 -16.94 19.82
C GLN A 383 -11.11 -18.14 20.56
N GLU A 384 -12.41 -18.33 20.43
CA GLU A 384 -13.17 -19.35 21.16
C GLU A 384 -13.33 -20.67 20.37
N ARG A 385 -12.81 -20.71 19.13
CA ARG A 385 -12.85 -21.92 18.31
C ARG A 385 -11.96 -23.03 18.89
N GLY A 386 -12.45 -24.26 18.80
CA GLY A 386 -11.70 -25.48 19.08
C GLY A 386 -11.00 -26.03 17.84
N ASN A 387 -10.67 -27.32 17.87
CA ASN A 387 -10.10 -28.04 16.71
C ASN A 387 -11.01 -27.92 15.49
N VAL A 388 -10.38 -27.90 14.31
CA VAL A 388 -11.06 -27.89 13.01
C VAL A 388 -10.91 -29.26 12.37
N THR A 389 -11.99 -29.80 11.83
CA THR A 389 -12.00 -31.05 11.08
C THR A 389 -11.83 -30.72 9.58
N ALA A 390 -11.15 -31.60 8.84
CA ALA A 390 -11.05 -31.48 7.39
C ALA A 390 -12.46 -31.36 6.76
N GLY A 391 -12.61 -30.44 5.82
CA GLY A 391 -13.89 -30.08 5.18
C GLY A 391 -14.60 -28.89 5.83
N GLU A 392 -14.20 -28.47 7.05
CA GLU A 392 -14.79 -27.28 7.67
C GLU A 392 -14.24 -25.97 7.04
N THR A 393 -15.09 -24.94 7.06
CA THR A 393 -14.72 -23.62 6.63
C THR A 393 -13.90 -22.90 7.71
N VAL A 394 -12.81 -22.27 7.30
CA VAL A 394 -11.93 -21.43 8.11
C VAL A 394 -11.69 -20.10 7.44
N THR A 395 -11.23 -19.12 8.21
CA THR A 395 -10.79 -17.83 7.66
C THR A 395 -9.31 -17.89 7.31
N ILE A 396 -8.94 -17.36 6.15
CA ILE A 396 -7.54 -17.13 5.78
C ILE A 396 -7.26 -15.64 5.60
N GLU A 397 -6.05 -15.23 5.93
CA GLU A 397 -5.48 -13.91 5.67
C GLU A 397 -4.26 -14.12 4.75
N PRO A 398 -4.39 -13.93 3.42
CA PRO A 398 -3.27 -13.99 2.51
C PRO A 398 -2.17 -13.01 2.88
N PHE A 399 -0.92 -13.40 2.68
CA PHE A 399 0.19 -12.50 2.92
C PHE A 399 0.10 -11.30 1.97
N ASN A 400 0.21 -10.10 2.53
CA ASN A 400 0.30 -8.89 1.71
C ASN A 400 1.74 -8.72 1.19
N HIS A 401 1.99 -7.61 0.48
CA HIS A 401 3.31 -7.26 -0.08
C HIS A 401 4.45 -7.24 0.96
N LEU A 402 4.14 -7.23 2.24
CA LEU A 402 5.15 -7.23 3.31
C LEU A 402 5.78 -8.61 3.51
N LEU A 403 5.02 -9.69 3.33
CA LEU A 403 5.49 -11.08 3.50
C LEU A 403 5.57 -11.86 2.19
N GLY A 404 4.95 -11.37 1.12
CA GLY A 404 4.88 -12.01 -0.20
C GLY A 404 5.68 -11.31 -1.29
#